data_8cabb595cadd5cf3fd2a8b78d6d7ece8
#
_entry.id   8cabb595cadd5cf3fd2a8b78d6d7ece8
#
_cell.length_a   1.000
_cell.length_b   1.000
_cell.length_c   1.000
_cell.angle_alpha   90.00
_cell.angle_beta   90.00
_cell.angle_gamma   90.00
#
_symmetry.space_group_name_H-M   'P 1'
#
loop_
_entity.id
_entity.type
_entity.pdbx_description
1 polymer ?
#
loop_
_entity_poly.entity_id
_entity_poly.type
_entity_poly.pdbx_seq_one_letter_code
_entity_poly.pdbx_strand_id
1 'polypeptide(L)'
;MARLRLREVSESEEGFYRLERAMRYGKRLNLAKRVPRDVFMPEDKKLWFLFERIYTVVHDKEVAVLRRFGLTPMQYNVLEFVYVSSCKPTLGFIVDELRVSYGNLFAVVKNLTKKGLLTCSVCATDRRSKSLGLTYEGKLLFEEVQVVHDKVLGNMFSAMRKNKKRDIKSDLTVILRHFSPEKIE
;
A
#
# COMPACT_ATOMS: atom_id res chain seq x y z
N MET A 1 -36.71 -28.87 1.51
CA MET A 1 -35.39 -28.50 2.15
C MET A 1 -34.39 -27.94 1.17
N ALA A 2 -34.24 -28.42 -0.08
CA ALA A 2 -33.27 -27.87 -1.04
C ALA A 2 -33.58 -26.43 -1.54
N ARG A 3 -34.84 -26.04 -1.66
CA ARG A 3 -35.24 -24.68 -2.09
C ARG A 3 -34.97 -23.57 -1.06
N LEU A 4 -34.94 -23.90 0.24
CA LEU A 4 -34.59 -22.94 1.30
C LEU A 4 -33.07 -22.65 1.29
N ARG A 5 -32.22 -23.69 1.08
CA ARG A 5 -30.75 -23.50 0.99
C ARG A 5 -30.32 -22.64 -0.21
N LEU A 6 -31.02 -22.77 -1.35
CA LEU A 6 -30.69 -21.94 -2.54
C LEU A 6 -31.11 -20.47 -2.37
N ARG A 7 -32.17 -20.19 -1.59
CA ARG A 7 -32.58 -18.81 -1.29
C ARG A 7 -31.62 -18.12 -0.32
N GLU A 8 -31.14 -18.82 0.70
CA GLU A 8 -30.17 -18.28 1.66
C GLU A 8 -28.79 -18.00 1.01
N VAL A 9 -28.37 -18.84 0.06
CA VAL A 9 -27.14 -18.63 -0.72
C VAL A 9 -27.31 -17.43 -1.65
N SER A 10 -28.46 -17.25 -2.31
CA SER A 10 -28.76 -16.12 -3.19
C SER A 10 -28.76 -14.78 -2.46
N GLU A 11 -29.35 -14.70 -1.27
CA GLU A 11 -29.37 -13.47 -0.46
C GLU A 11 -27.99 -13.11 0.09
N SER A 12 -27.15 -14.09 0.39
CA SER A 12 -25.76 -13.87 0.81
C SER A 12 -24.86 -13.38 -0.33
N GLU A 13 -25.07 -13.88 -1.55
CA GLU A 13 -24.35 -13.45 -2.74
C GLU A 13 -24.76 -12.04 -3.17
N GLU A 14 -26.03 -11.71 -3.14
CA GLU A 14 -26.51 -10.37 -3.47
C GLU A 14 -26.01 -9.30 -2.48
N GLY A 15 -25.95 -9.65 -1.19
CA GLY A 15 -25.32 -8.84 -0.15
C GLY A 15 -23.83 -8.61 -0.41
N PHE A 16 -23.14 -9.64 -0.87
CA PHE A 16 -21.72 -9.58 -1.23
C PHE A 16 -21.45 -8.68 -2.43
N TYR A 17 -22.19 -8.84 -3.53
CA TYR A 17 -22.06 -7.99 -4.72
C TYR A 17 -22.41 -6.52 -4.45
N ARG A 18 -23.35 -6.24 -3.55
CA ARG A 18 -23.61 -4.87 -3.09
C ARG A 18 -22.45 -4.27 -2.30
N LEU A 19 -21.78 -5.06 -1.46
CA LEU A 19 -20.61 -4.62 -0.71
C LEU A 19 -19.40 -4.37 -1.64
N GLU A 20 -19.14 -5.30 -2.54
CA GLU A 20 -18.05 -5.20 -3.52
C GLU A 20 -18.24 -3.97 -4.45
N ARG A 21 -19.47 -3.75 -4.91
CA ARG A 21 -19.82 -2.59 -5.74
C ARG A 21 -19.68 -1.26 -4.97
N ALA A 22 -20.02 -1.24 -3.69
CA ALA A 22 -19.86 -0.06 -2.83
C ALA A 22 -18.39 0.25 -2.56
N MET A 23 -17.51 -0.75 -2.43
CA MET A 23 -16.07 -0.59 -2.28
C MET A 23 -15.40 -0.10 -3.56
N ARG A 24 -15.78 -0.64 -4.73
CA ARG A 24 -15.24 -0.21 -6.05
C ARG A 24 -15.57 1.24 -6.41
N TYR A 25 -16.67 1.79 -5.94
CA TYR A 25 -17.13 3.14 -6.30
C TYR A 25 -16.83 4.21 -5.25
N GLY A 26 -15.88 3.98 -4.34
CA GLY A 26 -15.27 5.03 -3.51
C GLY A 26 -16.24 5.75 -2.55
N LYS A 27 -17.43 5.25 -2.33
CA LYS A 27 -18.29 5.76 -1.26
C LYS A 27 -17.72 5.27 0.06
N ARG A 28 -17.19 6.19 0.88
CA ARG A 28 -16.76 5.98 2.26
C ARG A 28 -17.89 5.29 3.05
N LEU A 29 -17.97 3.99 2.94
CA LEU A 29 -18.81 3.18 3.80
C LEU A 29 -18.10 3.10 5.15
N ASN A 30 -18.79 3.52 6.19
CA ASN A 30 -18.36 3.33 7.57
C ASN A 30 -18.50 1.83 7.90
N LEU A 31 -17.58 1.02 7.33
CA LEU A 31 -17.55 -0.46 7.40
C LEU A 31 -17.48 -0.97 8.84
N ALA A 32 -17.09 -0.12 9.78
CA ALA A 32 -17.05 -0.48 11.21
C ALA A 32 -18.43 -0.85 11.77
N LYS A 33 -19.54 -0.43 11.13
CA LYS A 33 -20.91 -0.62 11.62
C LYS A 33 -21.78 -1.58 10.79
N ARG A 34 -21.28 -2.19 9.72
CA ARG A 34 -22.13 -2.89 8.74
C ARG A 34 -21.70 -4.27 8.27
N VAL A 35 -20.85 -4.98 9.00
CA VAL A 35 -20.80 -6.44 8.84
C VAL A 35 -21.90 -7.00 9.74
N PRO A 36 -22.99 -7.54 9.18
CA PRO A 36 -24.00 -8.23 10.00
C PRO A 36 -23.25 -9.34 10.77
N ARG A 37 -23.42 -9.38 12.10
CA ARG A 37 -22.76 -10.38 12.96
C ARG A 37 -23.21 -11.83 12.67
N ASP A 38 -24.28 -11.99 11.90
CA ASP A 38 -25.01 -13.24 11.74
C ASP A 38 -24.89 -13.85 10.32
N VAL A 39 -24.07 -13.27 9.42
CA VAL A 39 -23.83 -13.88 8.12
C VAL A 39 -22.77 -14.97 8.25
N PHE A 40 -23.16 -16.22 7.98
CA PHE A 40 -22.19 -17.33 7.87
C PHE A 40 -21.22 -17.02 6.71
N MET A 41 -19.99 -16.69 7.06
CA MET A 41 -18.94 -16.35 6.11
C MET A 41 -17.77 -17.32 6.28
N PRO A 42 -17.28 -17.93 5.19
CA PRO A 42 -16.07 -18.75 5.23
C PRO A 42 -14.88 -17.98 5.85
N GLU A 43 -14.00 -18.69 6.54
CA GLU A 43 -12.85 -18.08 7.22
C GLU A 43 -11.94 -17.30 6.25
N ASP A 44 -11.72 -17.81 5.03
CA ASP A 44 -10.92 -17.11 4.01
C ASP A 44 -11.51 -15.75 3.63
N LYS A 45 -12.83 -15.66 3.53
CA LYS A 45 -13.51 -14.38 3.29
C LYS A 45 -13.38 -13.43 4.48
N LYS A 46 -13.43 -13.93 5.70
CA LYS A 46 -13.20 -13.10 6.91
C LYS A 46 -11.77 -12.55 6.93
N LEU A 47 -10.78 -13.39 6.60
CA LEU A 47 -9.39 -12.95 6.47
C LEU A 47 -9.24 -11.88 5.39
N TRP A 48 -9.81 -12.09 4.21
CA TRP A 48 -9.79 -11.10 3.14
C TRP A 48 -10.35 -9.73 3.58
N PHE A 49 -11.51 -9.71 4.21
CA PHE A 49 -12.10 -8.47 4.73
C PHE A 49 -11.24 -7.81 5.82
N LEU A 50 -10.56 -8.60 6.65
CA LEU A 50 -9.63 -8.04 7.64
C LEU A 50 -8.43 -7.37 6.96
N PHE A 51 -7.87 -7.98 5.90
CA PHE A 51 -6.80 -7.37 5.11
C PHE A 51 -7.22 -6.05 4.49
N GLU A 52 -8.36 -6.02 3.79
CA GLU A 52 -8.86 -4.79 3.19
C GLU A 52 -9.12 -3.69 4.25
N ARG A 53 -9.68 -4.07 5.38
CA ARG A 53 -9.99 -3.13 6.47
C ARG A 53 -8.70 -2.58 7.10
N ILE A 54 -7.73 -3.45 7.37
CA ILE A 54 -6.42 -3.04 7.89
C ILE A 54 -5.77 -2.09 6.89
N TYR A 55 -5.69 -2.47 5.62
CA TYR A 55 -5.13 -1.63 4.57
C TYR A 55 -5.80 -0.24 4.53
N THR A 56 -7.13 -0.19 4.53
CA THR A 56 -7.87 1.08 4.49
C THR A 56 -7.56 1.97 5.69
N VAL A 57 -7.60 1.40 6.91
CA VAL A 57 -7.33 2.17 8.14
C VAL A 57 -5.89 2.67 8.20
N VAL A 58 -4.94 1.84 7.76
CA VAL A 58 -3.53 2.18 7.70
C VAL A 58 -3.31 3.29 6.69
N HIS A 59 -3.81 3.10 5.48
CA HIS A 59 -3.67 4.04 4.38
C HIS A 59 -4.28 5.42 4.70
N ASP A 60 -5.46 5.46 5.32
CA ASP A 60 -6.07 6.72 5.73
C ASP A 60 -5.19 7.49 6.73
N LYS A 61 -4.55 6.79 7.67
CA LYS A 61 -3.62 7.39 8.64
C LYS A 61 -2.34 7.87 7.96
N GLU A 62 -1.78 7.07 7.07
CA GLU A 62 -0.62 7.42 6.26
C GLU A 62 -0.88 8.69 5.43
N VAL A 63 -1.99 8.72 4.67
CA VAL A 63 -2.40 9.90 3.90
C VAL A 63 -2.53 11.13 4.77
N ALA A 64 -3.14 11.00 5.95
CA ALA A 64 -3.32 12.12 6.88
C ALA A 64 -1.97 12.70 7.37
N VAL A 65 -1.00 11.83 7.64
CA VAL A 65 0.35 12.26 8.04
C VAL A 65 1.08 12.90 6.87
N LEU A 66 1.17 12.22 5.73
CA LEU A 66 1.94 12.68 4.57
C LEU A 66 1.41 14.01 4.01
N ARG A 67 0.10 14.22 4.07
CA ARG A 67 -0.53 15.47 3.66
C ARG A 67 0.00 16.69 4.42
N ARG A 68 0.39 16.53 5.69
CA ARG A 68 0.96 17.62 6.50
C ARG A 68 2.30 18.12 5.94
N PHE A 69 3.01 17.25 5.21
CA PHE A 69 4.27 17.53 4.54
C PHE A 69 4.09 17.80 3.03
N GLY A 70 2.84 17.92 2.56
CA GLY A 70 2.55 18.14 1.16
C GLY A 70 2.88 16.96 0.24
N LEU A 71 2.95 15.74 0.81
CA LEU A 71 3.25 14.50 0.07
C LEU A 71 2.00 13.64 -0.08
N THR A 72 1.97 12.88 -1.16
CA THR A 72 1.08 11.71 -1.32
C THR A 72 1.83 10.44 -0.94
N PRO A 73 1.14 9.32 -0.61
CA PRO A 73 1.81 8.04 -0.34
C PRO A 73 2.76 7.62 -1.46
N MET A 74 2.35 7.74 -2.71
CA MET A 74 3.22 7.40 -3.83
C MET A 74 4.46 8.30 -3.92
N GLN A 75 4.34 9.59 -3.61
CA GLN A 75 5.49 10.49 -3.55
C GLN A 75 6.46 10.09 -2.43
N TYR A 76 5.92 9.74 -1.25
CA TYR A 76 6.71 9.24 -0.14
C TYR A 76 7.45 7.95 -0.51
N ASN A 77 6.74 6.97 -1.07
CA ASN A 77 7.34 5.69 -1.48
C ASN A 77 8.48 5.88 -2.49
N VAL A 78 8.35 6.81 -3.43
CA VAL A 78 9.41 7.13 -4.39
C VAL A 78 10.62 7.78 -3.68
N LEU A 79 10.41 8.71 -2.75
CA LEU A 79 11.49 9.31 -1.97
C LEU A 79 12.20 8.27 -1.10
N GLU A 80 11.44 7.43 -0.42
CA GLU A 80 11.96 6.33 0.41
C GLU A 80 12.80 5.37 -0.43
N PHE A 81 12.28 4.93 -1.58
CA PHE A 81 12.97 4.02 -2.47
C PHE A 81 14.32 4.59 -2.94
N VAL A 82 14.33 5.86 -3.35
CA VAL A 82 15.58 6.54 -3.77
C VAL A 82 16.53 6.74 -2.59
N TYR A 83 15.99 6.98 -1.37
CA TYR A 83 16.79 7.17 -0.16
C TYR A 83 17.52 5.91 0.27
N VAL A 84 16.81 4.76 0.28
CA VAL A 84 17.41 3.48 0.75
C VAL A 84 18.26 2.79 -0.31
N SER A 85 18.16 3.21 -1.57
CA SER A 85 18.95 2.62 -2.66
C SER A 85 20.42 2.97 -2.53
N SER A 86 21.30 1.97 -2.56
CA SER A 86 22.77 2.15 -2.51
C SER A 86 23.33 2.84 -3.76
N CYS A 87 22.59 2.84 -4.86
CA CYS A 87 22.92 3.55 -6.11
C CYS A 87 21.68 4.29 -6.64
N LYS A 88 21.87 5.21 -7.58
CA LYS A 88 20.73 5.94 -8.20
C LYS A 88 19.86 4.97 -8.99
N PRO A 89 18.64 4.63 -8.53
CA PRO A 89 17.78 3.69 -9.22
C PRO A 89 17.27 4.27 -10.54
N THR A 90 17.04 3.41 -11.53
CA THR A 90 16.40 3.80 -12.79
C THR A 90 14.88 3.85 -12.63
N LEU A 91 14.21 4.61 -13.51
CA LEU A 91 12.73 4.64 -13.53
C LEU A 91 12.14 3.26 -13.76
N GLY A 92 12.73 2.45 -14.69
CA GLY A 92 12.26 1.09 -14.95
C GLY A 92 12.31 0.22 -13.72
N PHE A 93 13.44 0.26 -13.01
CA PHE A 93 13.61 -0.51 -11.76
C PHE A 93 12.55 -0.14 -10.70
N ILE A 94 12.27 1.16 -10.53
CA ILE A 94 11.25 1.61 -9.57
C ILE A 94 9.84 1.21 -10.00
N VAL A 95 9.53 1.22 -11.31
CA VAL A 95 8.25 0.71 -11.87
C VAL A 95 8.02 -0.73 -11.45
N ASP A 96 9.04 -1.57 -11.62
CA ASP A 96 8.98 -2.99 -11.31
C ASP A 96 8.84 -3.25 -9.81
N GLU A 97 9.60 -2.54 -8.98
CA GLU A 97 9.57 -2.70 -7.53
C GLU A 97 8.27 -2.20 -6.91
N LEU A 98 7.80 -1.00 -7.30
CA LEU A 98 6.56 -0.43 -6.77
C LEU A 98 5.30 -0.98 -7.47
N ARG A 99 5.46 -1.83 -8.51
CA ARG A 99 4.37 -2.42 -9.29
C ARG A 99 3.36 -1.39 -9.80
N VAL A 100 3.87 -0.28 -10.33
CA VAL A 100 3.06 0.82 -10.86
C VAL A 100 3.26 0.96 -12.37
N SER A 101 2.32 1.62 -13.06
CA SER A 101 2.53 1.94 -14.46
C SER A 101 3.62 3.00 -14.65
N TYR A 102 4.39 2.89 -15.73
CA TYR A 102 5.44 3.86 -16.07
C TYR A 102 4.90 5.30 -16.12
N GLY A 103 3.71 5.50 -16.70
CA GLY A 103 3.08 6.81 -16.79
C GLY A 103 2.76 7.42 -15.42
N ASN A 104 2.27 6.60 -14.49
CA ASN A 104 2.00 7.06 -13.13
C ASN A 104 3.29 7.46 -12.40
N LEU A 105 4.32 6.58 -12.43
CA LEU A 105 5.61 6.90 -11.83
C LEU A 105 6.23 8.16 -12.45
N PHE A 106 6.19 8.31 -13.78
CA PHE A 106 6.72 9.47 -14.47
C PHE A 106 6.05 10.77 -14.02
N ALA A 107 4.72 10.78 -13.86
CA ALA A 107 3.98 11.94 -13.35
C ALA A 107 4.39 12.30 -11.92
N VAL A 108 4.56 11.29 -11.04
CA VAL A 108 5.03 11.47 -9.67
C VAL A 108 6.43 12.07 -9.63
N VAL A 109 7.37 11.49 -10.39
CA VAL A 109 8.76 11.98 -10.47
C VAL A 109 8.82 13.40 -11.01
N LYS A 110 8.08 13.70 -12.08
CA LYS A 110 7.98 15.07 -12.62
C LYS A 110 7.52 16.07 -11.56
N ASN A 111 6.53 15.70 -10.76
CA ASN A 111 6.04 16.54 -9.67
C ASN A 111 7.08 16.75 -8.57
N LEU A 112 7.75 15.68 -8.12
CA LEU A 112 8.82 15.74 -7.12
C LEU A 112 10.02 16.56 -7.60
N THR A 113 10.38 16.43 -8.88
CA THR A 113 11.45 17.26 -9.50
C THR A 113 11.03 18.72 -9.54
N LYS A 114 9.77 19.02 -9.90
CA LYS A 114 9.25 20.40 -9.87
C LYS A 114 9.25 21.00 -8.46
N LYS A 115 9.04 20.16 -7.44
CA LYS A 115 9.14 20.57 -6.03
C LYS A 115 10.61 20.72 -5.54
N GLY A 116 11.59 20.40 -6.37
CA GLY A 116 13.01 20.46 -5.99
C GLY A 116 13.45 19.33 -5.06
N LEU A 117 12.68 18.23 -4.94
CA LEU A 117 12.96 17.14 -4.02
C LEU A 117 13.74 15.98 -4.68
N LEU A 118 13.64 15.86 -6.00
CA LEU A 118 14.35 14.86 -6.79
C LEU A 118 15.14 15.48 -7.94
N THR A 119 16.26 14.87 -8.27
CA THR A 119 16.96 15.05 -9.54
C THR A 119 16.68 13.85 -10.45
N CYS A 120 16.54 14.12 -11.75
CA CYS A 120 16.38 13.10 -12.77
C CYS A 120 17.45 13.33 -13.84
N SER A 121 18.38 12.40 -13.98
CA SER A 121 19.49 12.49 -14.92
C SER A 121 19.52 11.28 -15.85
N VAL A 122 20.15 11.43 -17.01
CA VAL A 122 20.41 10.31 -17.92
C VAL A 122 21.39 9.37 -17.25
N CYS A 123 21.12 8.06 -17.29
CA CYS A 123 22.03 7.07 -16.71
C CYS A 123 23.36 7.05 -17.49
N ALA A 124 24.48 7.02 -16.76
CA ALA A 124 25.82 7.03 -17.37
C ALA A 124 26.09 5.75 -18.20
N THR A 125 25.52 4.62 -17.76
CA THR A 125 25.72 3.31 -18.40
C THR A 125 24.71 3.01 -19.51
N ASP A 126 23.52 3.64 -19.48
CA ASP A 126 22.49 3.50 -20.50
C ASP A 126 21.77 4.83 -20.71
N ARG A 127 22.10 5.48 -21.84
CA ARG A 127 21.53 6.80 -22.22
C ARG A 127 20.03 6.78 -22.47
N ARG A 128 19.41 5.60 -22.60
CA ARG A 128 17.94 5.45 -22.75
C ARG A 128 17.24 5.45 -21.39
N SER A 129 17.96 5.17 -20.34
CA SER A 129 17.45 5.09 -18.98
C SER A 129 17.65 6.39 -18.23
N LYS A 130 16.68 6.74 -17.39
CA LYS A 130 16.76 7.88 -16.46
C LYS A 130 16.95 7.35 -15.06
N SER A 131 17.93 7.89 -14.34
CA SER A 131 18.20 7.61 -12.93
C SER A 131 17.74 8.76 -12.04
N LEU A 132 17.29 8.40 -10.84
CA LEU A 132 16.80 9.33 -9.84
C LEU A 132 17.79 9.51 -8.70
N GLY A 133 17.86 10.72 -8.15
CA GLY A 133 18.60 11.03 -6.94
C GLY A 133 17.81 12.02 -6.09
N LEU A 134 17.98 11.95 -4.78
CA LEU A 134 17.46 12.99 -3.88
C LEU A 134 18.29 14.27 -4.02
N THR A 135 17.61 15.40 -3.92
CA THR A 135 18.27 16.66 -3.62
C THR A 135 18.60 16.72 -2.12
N TYR A 136 19.34 17.74 -1.70
CA TYR A 136 19.55 17.99 -0.27
C TYR A 136 18.22 18.24 0.46
N GLU A 137 17.36 19.06 -0.11
CA GLU A 137 16.03 19.39 0.42
C GLU A 137 15.13 18.12 0.44
N GLY A 138 15.20 17.29 -0.61
CA GLY A 138 14.47 16.02 -0.67
C GLY A 138 14.90 15.05 0.42
N LYS A 139 16.19 14.98 0.71
CA LYS A 139 16.72 14.15 1.79
C LYS A 139 16.25 14.65 3.15
N LEU A 140 16.38 15.95 3.44
CA LEU A 140 15.94 16.52 4.71
C LEU A 140 14.44 16.32 4.95
N LEU A 141 13.61 16.58 3.93
CA LEU A 141 12.17 16.36 4.03
C LEU A 141 11.85 14.89 4.28
N PHE A 142 12.51 13.97 3.57
CA PHE A 142 12.28 12.54 3.76
C PHE A 142 12.62 12.10 5.19
N GLU A 143 13.77 12.49 5.72
CA GLU A 143 14.22 12.15 7.08
C GLU A 143 13.24 12.69 8.14
N GLU A 144 12.72 13.90 7.98
CA GLU A 144 11.70 14.46 8.87
C GLU A 144 10.39 13.67 8.82
N VAL A 145 9.92 13.36 7.61
CA VAL A 145 8.67 12.62 7.40
C VAL A 145 8.78 11.19 7.92
N GLN A 146 9.91 10.52 7.68
CA GLN A 146 10.15 9.14 8.10
C GLN A 146 9.97 8.97 9.62
N VAL A 147 10.53 9.89 10.43
CA VAL A 147 10.37 9.82 11.89
C VAL A 147 8.91 9.81 12.32
N VAL A 148 8.07 10.64 11.68
CA VAL A 148 6.64 10.72 12.00
C VAL A 148 5.88 9.51 11.46
N HIS A 149 6.21 9.07 10.25
CA HIS A 149 5.62 7.91 9.60
C HIS A 149 5.90 6.62 10.38
N ASP A 150 7.15 6.37 10.77
CA ASP A 150 7.55 5.22 11.57
C ASP A 150 6.86 5.19 12.94
N LYS A 151 6.66 6.35 13.56
CA LYS A 151 5.90 6.46 14.81
C LYS A 151 4.43 6.04 14.62
N VAL A 152 3.81 6.41 13.50
CA VAL A 152 2.43 5.99 13.18
C VAL A 152 2.37 4.47 12.98
N LEU A 153 3.28 3.90 12.21
CA LEU A 153 3.38 2.45 12.00
C LEU A 153 3.65 1.72 13.32
N GLY A 154 4.60 2.22 14.11
CA GLY A 154 4.92 1.67 15.42
C GLY A 154 3.70 1.62 16.36
N ASN A 155 2.92 2.71 16.40
CA ASN A 155 1.71 2.79 17.21
C ASN A 155 0.63 1.80 16.77
N MET A 156 0.50 1.55 15.44
CA MET A 156 -0.48 0.58 14.92
C MET A 156 -0.20 -0.84 15.41
N PHE A 157 1.07 -1.20 15.47
CA PHE A 157 1.49 -2.54 15.91
C PHE A 157 1.83 -2.60 17.41
N SER A 158 1.68 -1.50 18.16
CA SER A 158 2.06 -1.43 19.59
C SER A 158 1.28 -2.39 20.47
N ALA A 159 0.00 -2.63 20.16
CA ALA A 159 -0.86 -3.57 20.88
C ALA A 159 -0.43 -5.05 20.71
N MET A 160 0.44 -5.34 19.74
CA MET A 160 0.86 -6.71 19.43
C MET A 160 2.15 -7.07 20.16
N ARG A 161 2.17 -8.23 20.80
CA ARG A 161 3.38 -8.81 21.39
C ARG A 161 4.42 -9.14 20.31
N LYS A 162 5.72 -9.06 20.65
CA LYS A 162 6.84 -9.26 19.71
C LYS A 162 6.78 -10.61 18.98
N ASN A 163 6.46 -11.69 19.68
CA ASN A 163 6.30 -13.03 19.07
C ASN A 163 5.18 -13.04 18.03
N LYS A 164 4.01 -12.43 18.33
CA LYS A 164 2.88 -12.36 17.38
C LYS A 164 3.19 -11.53 16.14
N LYS A 165 3.97 -10.47 16.26
CA LYS A 165 4.45 -9.72 15.07
C LYS A 165 5.29 -10.60 14.15
N ARG A 166 6.16 -11.44 14.74
CA ARG A 166 7.00 -12.39 13.98
C ARG A 166 6.17 -13.47 13.30
N ASP A 167 5.19 -14.05 14.03
CA ASP A 167 4.31 -15.08 13.49
C ASP A 167 3.53 -14.53 12.28
N ILE A 168 2.87 -13.39 12.44
CA ILE A 168 2.13 -12.73 11.34
C ILE A 168 3.05 -12.38 10.17
N LYS A 169 4.26 -11.86 10.42
CA LYS A 169 5.23 -11.59 9.35
C LYS A 169 5.52 -12.86 8.56
N SER A 170 5.74 -14.00 9.25
CA SER A 170 5.96 -15.30 8.62
C SER A 170 4.78 -15.71 7.75
N ASP A 171 3.56 -15.67 8.31
CA ASP A 171 2.34 -16.07 7.61
C ASP A 171 2.07 -15.22 6.37
N LEU A 172 2.22 -13.89 6.49
CA LEU A 172 2.08 -12.96 5.36
C LEU A 172 3.15 -13.22 4.28
N THR A 173 4.37 -13.57 4.69
CA THR A 173 5.44 -13.91 3.74
C THR A 173 5.10 -15.18 2.95
N VAL A 174 4.48 -16.19 3.59
CA VAL A 174 4.01 -17.41 2.90
C VAL A 174 2.96 -17.05 1.84
N ILE A 175 1.98 -16.21 2.19
CA ILE A 175 0.94 -15.75 1.25
C ILE A 175 1.58 -15.00 0.07
N LEU A 176 2.49 -14.08 0.33
CA LEU A 176 3.17 -13.31 -0.72
C LEU A 176 3.97 -14.21 -1.65
N ARG A 177 4.70 -15.21 -1.13
CA ARG A 177 5.47 -16.17 -1.94
C ARG A 177 4.56 -17.03 -2.82
N HIS A 178 3.38 -17.38 -2.33
CA HIS A 178 2.41 -18.14 -3.12
C HIS A 178 1.95 -17.38 -4.38
N PHE A 179 1.73 -16.06 -4.25
CA PHE A 179 1.26 -15.21 -5.36
C PHE A 179 2.38 -14.53 -6.15
N SER A 180 3.60 -14.50 -5.65
CA SER A 180 4.73 -13.81 -6.28
C SER A 180 6.03 -14.56 -6.01
N PRO A 181 6.20 -15.77 -6.54
CA PRO A 181 7.34 -16.65 -6.24
C PRO A 181 8.69 -16.06 -6.65
N GLU A 182 8.74 -15.13 -7.60
CA GLU A 182 9.99 -14.65 -8.23
C GLU A 182 10.62 -13.42 -7.56
N LYS A 183 10.01 -12.85 -6.51
CA LYS A 183 10.42 -11.52 -5.99
C LYS A 183 10.62 -11.42 -4.48
N ILE A 184 10.72 -12.53 -3.75
CA ILE A 184 10.91 -12.51 -2.29
C ILE A 184 12.17 -13.33 -1.94
N GLU A 185 13.33 -12.76 -2.23
CA GLU A 185 14.62 -13.13 -1.62
C GLU A 185 15.00 -12.11 -0.54
#